data_110efa76853e00d8639958e3c6961f0e
#
_entry.id   110efa76853e00d8639958e3c6961f0e
#
_cell.length_a   1.000
_cell.length_b   1.000
_cell.length_c   1.000
_cell.angle_alpha   90.00
_cell.angle_beta   90.00
_cell.angle_gamma   90.00
#
_symmetry.space_group_name_H-M   'P 1'
#
loop_
_entity.id
_entity.type
_entity.pdbx_description
1 polymer ?
#
loop_
_entity_poly.entity_id
_entity_poly.type
_entity_poly.pdbx_seq_one_letter_code
_entity_poly.pdbx_strand_id
1 'polypeptide(L)'
;VVTGVQTCALPICSLGEMHAKKICKVLDLAMKMGAPVVGMNDSGGARIQEGVDALSGYGQIFYRNAIASGVVPQISAILGPCAGGAVYSPALTDFIFMVDKTSQMFITGPQVIKTVTCEEVTAEALGGAKAHNSVSGVAHFRSKTETECIAEIRRLLSFLPSNNKETT
;
A
#
# COMPACT_ATOMS: atom_id res chain seq x y z
N VAL A 1 4.92 -9.84 -14.83
CA VAL A 1 4.35 -8.78 -13.97
C VAL A 1 2.90 -9.13 -13.69
N VAL A 2 2.59 -9.47 -12.45
CA VAL A 2 1.22 -9.71 -12.01
C VAL A 2 0.69 -8.39 -11.47
N THR A 3 -0.19 -7.73 -12.21
CA THR A 3 -0.84 -6.51 -11.78
C THR A 3 -2.22 -6.82 -11.22
N GLY A 4 -2.43 -6.61 -9.92
CA GLY A 4 -3.76 -6.56 -9.34
C GLY A 4 -4.26 -5.12 -9.37
N VAL A 5 -5.24 -4.79 -10.19
CA VAL A 5 -5.91 -3.49 -10.18
C VAL A 5 -7.07 -3.55 -9.19
N GLN A 6 -7.04 -2.67 -8.21
CA GLN A 6 -8.11 -2.50 -7.24
C GLN A 6 -8.84 -1.20 -7.54
N THR A 7 -10.02 -1.28 -8.13
CA THR A 7 -10.92 -0.13 -8.32
C THR A 7 -11.81 0.04 -7.11
N CYS A 8 -11.95 1.27 -6.65
CA CYS A 8 -12.56 1.61 -5.39
C CYS A 8 -13.78 2.53 -5.55
N ALA A 9 -14.92 2.15 -4.96
CA ALA A 9 -16.01 3.05 -4.63
C ALA A 9 -16.39 2.85 -3.17
N LEU A 10 -16.49 3.93 -2.39
CA LEU A 10 -16.98 3.87 -1.00
C LEU A 10 -18.43 3.31 -0.95
N PRO A 11 -18.77 2.31 -0.16
CA PRO A 11 -18.01 1.57 0.86
C PRO A 11 -17.20 0.38 0.33
N ILE A 12 -16.99 0.27 -0.96
CA ILE A 12 -16.39 -0.88 -1.65
C ILE A 12 -14.88 -0.96 -1.41
N CYS A 13 -14.26 0.16 -1.04
CA CYS A 13 -12.81 0.27 -0.82
C CYS A 13 -12.28 -0.37 0.46
N SER A 14 -13.13 -0.94 1.30
CA SER A 14 -12.68 -1.63 2.49
C SER A 14 -12.34 -3.09 2.20
N LEU A 15 -11.30 -3.60 2.84
CA LEU A 15 -10.84 -4.97 2.67
C LEU A 15 -11.69 -5.92 3.51
N GLY A 16 -12.36 -6.86 2.85
CA GLY A 16 -13.04 -7.99 3.47
C GLY A 16 -12.24 -9.29 3.29
N GLU A 17 -12.72 -10.38 3.90
CA GLU A 17 -12.06 -11.69 3.91
C GLU A 17 -11.74 -12.20 2.49
N MET A 18 -12.71 -12.20 1.59
CA MET A 18 -12.53 -12.71 0.22
C MET A 18 -11.58 -11.85 -0.61
N HIS A 19 -11.56 -10.54 -0.35
CA HIS A 19 -10.60 -9.63 -0.96
C HIS A 19 -9.18 -9.96 -0.49
N ALA A 20 -8.99 -10.12 0.82
CA ALA A 20 -7.70 -10.54 1.39
C ALA A 20 -7.22 -11.87 0.80
N LYS A 21 -8.09 -12.87 0.69
CA LYS A 21 -7.77 -14.17 0.06
C LYS A 21 -7.27 -14.02 -1.38
N LYS A 22 -7.86 -13.11 -2.16
CA LYS A 22 -7.39 -12.83 -3.53
C LYS A 22 -6.00 -12.21 -3.54
N ILE A 23 -5.75 -11.21 -2.68
CA ILE A 23 -4.42 -10.59 -2.55
C ILE A 23 -3.39 -11.64 -2.11
N CYS A 24 -3.69 -12.43 -1.10
CA CYS A 24 -2.83 -13.50 -0.61
C CYS A 24 -2.47 -14.50 -1.72
N LYS A 25 -3.44 -14.90 -2.53
CA LYS A 25 -3.20 -15.80 -3.67
C LYS A 25 -2.27 -15.19 -4.72
N VAL A 26 -2.37 -13.90 -4.97
CA VAL A 26 -1.46 -13.19 -5.89
C VAL A 26 -0.05 -13.13 -5.31
N LEU A 27 0.10 -12.82 -4.02
CA LEU A 27 1.39 -12.80 -3.34
C LEU A 27 2.06 -14.20 -3.34
N ASP A 28 1.30 -15.25 -3.03
CA ASP A 28 1.79 -16.64 -3.07
C ASP A 28 2.24 -17.03 -4.49
N LEU A 29 1.50 -16.60 -5.51
CA LEU A 29 1.87 -16.83 -6.91
C LEU A 29 3.14 -16.07 -7.30
N ALA A 30 3.26 -14.81 -6.91
CA ALA A 30 4.44 -13.99 -7.18
C ALA A 30 5.71 -14.62 -6.57
N MET A 31 5.64 -15.05 -5.30
CA MET A 31 6.75 -15.75 -4.65
C MET A 31 7.11 -17.06 -5.35
N LYS A 32 6.11 -17.84 -5.77
CA LYS A 32 6.32 -19.08 -6.52
C LYS A 32 6.98 -18.86 -7.87
N MET A 33 6.61 -17.78 -8.55
CA MET A 33 7.14 -17.41 -9.86
C MET A 33 8.46 -16.66 -9.78
N GLY A 34 8.84 -16.16 -8.60
CA GLY A 34 9.98 -15.27 -8.42
C GLY A 34 9.80 -13.93 -9.15
N ALA A 35 8.59 -13.37 -9.10
CA ALA A 35 8.23 -12.15 -9.80
C ALA A 35 8.01 -10.98 -8.82
N PRO A 36 8.45 -9.75 -9.15
CA PRO A 36 8.16 -8.56 -8.36
C PRO A 36 6.66 -8.32 -8.17
N VAL A 37 6.28 -7.79 -7.02
CA VAL A 37 4.90 -7.41 -6.69
C VAL A 37 4.75 -5.90 -6.71
N VAL A 38 3.76 -5.39 -7.43
CA VAL A 38 3.37 -3.99 -7.42
C VAL A 38 1.94 -3.89 -6.92
N GLY A 39 1.75 -3.31 -5.74
CA GLY A 39 0.44 -3.02 -5.16
C GLY A 39 0.01 -1.59 -5.50
N MET A 40 -1.18 -1.42 -6.08
CA MET A 40 -1.82 -0.13 -6.27
C MET A 40 -2.88 0.02 -5.17
N ASN A 41 -2.66 0.97 -4.27
CA ASN A 41 -3.39 1.08 -3.01
C ASN A 41 -4.27 2.32 -2.95
N ASP A 42 -5.54 2.09 -2.65
CA ASP A 42 -6.57 3.08 -2.35
C ASP A 42 -7.62 2.37 -1.51
N SER A 43 -7.59 2.52 -0.18
CA SER A 43 -8.45 1.73 0.71
C SER A 43 -8.63 2.36 2.09
N GLY A 44 -9.88 2.40 2.55
CA GLY A 44 -10.23 2.84 3.90
C GLY A 44 -9.87 1.86 5.03
N GLY A 45 -9.22 0.73 4.73
CA GLY A 45 -8.81 -0.25 5.73
C GLY A 45 -9.74 -1.46 5.82
N ALA A 46 -9.83 -2.07 7.01
CA ALA A 46 -10.63 -3.26 7.24
C ALA A 46 -12.14 -2.96 7.14
N ARG A 47 -12.88 -3.85 6.50
CA ARG A 47 -14.34 -3.75 6.42
C ARG A 47 -14.97 -4.00 7.78
N ILE A 48 -15.56 -2.96 8.37
CA ILE A 48 -16.14 -3.01 9.73
C ILE A 48 -17.24 -4.07 9.82
N GLN A 49 -18.04 -4.24 8.76
CA GLN A 49 -19.17 -5.18 8.73
C GLN A 49 -18.71 -6.65 8.79
N GLU A 50 -17.48 -6.96 8.40
CA GLU A 50 -16.90 -8.31 8.50
C GLU A 50 -16.08 -8.51 9.79
N GLY A 51 -15.92 -7.47 10.59
CA GLY A 51 -15.31 -7.55 11.92
C GLY A 51 -13.95 -8.23 11.92
N VAL A 52 -13.83 -9.30 12.70
CA VAL A 52 -12.58 -10.06 12.92
C VAL A 52 -12.06 -10.72 11.64
N ASP A 53 -12.93 -11.13 10.73
CA ASP A 53 -12.53 -11.80 9.49
C ASP A 53 -11.77 -10.84 8.55
N ALA A 54 -12.18 -9.57 8.49
CA ALA A 54 -11.43 -8.55 7.77
C ALA A 54 -10.05 -8.28 8.39
N LEU A 55 -9.95 -8.25 9.72
CA LEU A 55 -8.68 -8.09 10.43
C LEU A 55 -7.76 -9.30 10.24
N SER A 56 -8.31 -10.51 10.33
CA SER A 56 -7.59 -11.74 10.02
C SER A 56 -7.06 -11.72 8.59
N GLY A 57 -7.85 -11.21 7.65
CA GLY A 57 -7.45 -11.02 6.26
C GLY A 57 -6.21 -10.14 6.11
N TYR A 58 -6.17 -9.00 6.81
CA TYR A 58 -4.96 -8.16 6.86
C TYR A 58 -3.77 -8.89 7.47
N GLY A 59 -3.97 -9.62 8.56
CA GLY A 59 -2.90 -10.44 9.17
C GLY A 59 -2.27 -11.41 8.18
N GLN A 60 -3.09 -12.04 7.33
CA GLN A 60 -2.61 -12.94 6.28
C GLN A 60 -1.81 -12.21 5.18
N ILE A 61 -2.18 -10.98 4.84
CA ILE A 61 -1.43 -10.14 3.90
C ILE A 61 -0.09 -9.73 4.52
N PHE A 62 -0.07 -9.25 5.77
CA PHE A 62 1.16 -8.84 6.48
C PHE A 62 2.15 -9.99 6.60
N TYR A 63 1.66 -11.18 6.93
CA TYR A 63 2.49 -12.38 6.96
C TYR A 63 3.20 -12.62 5.63
N ARG A 64 2.46 -12.48 4.50
CA ARG A 64 3.04 -12.67 3.17
C ARG A 64 3.99 -11.55 2.77
N ASN A 65 3.71 -10.31 3.13
CA ASN A 65 4.68 -9.23 2.94
C ASN A 65 6.00 -9.54 3.68
N ALA A 66 5.90 -10.01 4.93
CA ALA A 66 7.07 -10.33 5.73
C ALA A 66 7.91 -11.49 5.14
N ILE A 67 7.28 -12.59 4.73
CA ILE A 67 8.02 -13.73 4.14
C ILE A 67 8.52 -13.47 2.72
N ALA A 68 7.91 -12.55 1.98
CA ALA A 68 8.36 -12.14 0.64
C ALA A 68 9.53 -11.13 0.70
N SER A 69 9.77 -10.52 1.86
CA SER A 69 10.86 -9.57 2.06
C SER A 69 12.22 -10.21 1.78
N GLY A 70 13.01 -9.57 0.91
CA GLY A 70 14.29 -10.10 0.45
C GLY A 70 14.20 -11.30 -0.51
N VAL A 71 13.01 -11.74 -0.88
CA VAL A 71 12.78 -12.83 -1.85
C VAL A 71 12.40 -12.27 -3.21
N VAL A 72 11.38 -11.43 -3.26
CA VAL A 72 10.94 -10.70 -4.46
C VAL A 72 10.74 -9.23 -4.11
N PRO A 73 11.05 -8.29 -5.03
CA PRO A 73 10.77 -6.88 -4.82
C PRO A 73 9.29 -6.60 -4.60
N GLN A 74 8.98 -5.83 -3.58
CA GLN A 74 7.63 -5.41 -3.23
C GLN A 74 7.52 -3.89 -3.34
N ILE A 75 6.66 -3.40 -4.21
CA ILE A 75 6.46 -1.97 -4.47
C ILE A 75 5.02 -1.60 -4.17
N SER A 76 4.82 -0.55 -3.42
CA SER A 76 3.49 0.01 -3.13
C SER A 76 3.35 1.39 -3.77
N ALA A 77 2.35 1.53 -4.65
CA ALA A 77 1.90 2.80 -5.18
C ALA A 77 0.64 3.23 -4.42
N ILE A 78 0.73 4.31 -3.68
CA ILE A 78 -0.42 4.90 -2.99
C ILE A 78 -1.05 5.90 -3.96
N LEU A 79 -2.24 5.60 -4.43
CA LEU A 79 -2.94 6.40 -5.46
C LEU A 79 -4.14 7.17 -4.90
N GLY A 80 -4.60 6.78 -3.72
CA GLY A 80 -5.70 7.41 -3.01
C GLY A 80 -5.48 7.39 -1.50
N PRO A 81 -6.54 7.66 -0.71
CA PRO A 81 -6.49 7.53 0.73
C PRO A 81 -6.23 6.09 1.17
N CYS A 82 -5.25 5.89 2.04
CA CYS A 82 -4.99 4.63 2.71
C CYS A 82 -5.03 4.81 4.22
N ALA A 83 -5.90 4.07 4.90
CA ALA A 83 -6.10 4.19 6.35
C ALA A 83 -6.06 2.82 7.05
N GLY A 84 -5.65 2.82 8.31
CA GLY A 84 -5.60 1.62 9.14
C GLY A 84 -4.76 0.50 8.53
N GLY A 85 -5.33 -0.71 8.39
CA GLY A 85 -4.64 -1.86 7.80
C GLY A 85 -4.09 -1.63 6.39
N ALA A 86 -4.72 -0.74 5.62
CA ALA A 86 -4.27 -0.36 4.28
C ALA A 86 -2.97 0.46 4.27
N VAL A 87 -2.53 0.96 5.41
CA VAL A 87 -1.23 1.65 5.58
C VAL A 87 -0.14 0.67 6.01
N TYR A 88 -0.49 -0.29 6.86
CA TYR A 88 0.50 -1.24 7.38
C TYR A 88 1.10 -2.14 6.30
N SER A 89 0.27 -2.66 5.38
CA SER A 89 0.77 -3.51 4.29
C SER A 89 1.77 -2.76 3.39
N PRO A 90 1.48 -1.56 2.87
CA PRO A 90 2.48 -0.76 2.16
C PRO A 90 3.75 -0.47 2.96
N ALA A 91 3.63 -0.19 4.26
CA ALA A 91 4.79 0.08 5.11
C ALA A 91 5.72 -1.14 5.31
N LEU A 92 5.24 -2.35 5.03
CA LEU A 92 6.03 -3.58 5.04
C LEU A 92 6.69 -3.90 3.68
N THR A 93 6.43 -3.10 2.65
CA THR A 93 7.01 -3.29 1.31
C THR A 93 8.35 -2.55 1.16
N ASP A 94 9.12 -2.88 0.12
CA ASP A 94 10.48 -2.36 -0.05
C ASP A 94 10.48 -0.89 -0.53
N PHE A 95 9.52 -0.52 -1.39
CA PHE A 95 9.43 0.82 -1.95
C PHE A 95 8.00 1.35 -1.92
N ILE A 96 7.87 2.61 -1.50
CA ILE A 96 6.58 3.32 -1.43
C ILE A 96 6.63 4.54 -2.32
N PHE A 97 5.69 4.61 -3.25
CA PHE A 97 5.43 5.74 -4.13
C PHE A 97 4.14 6.43 -3.71
N MET A 98 4.16 7.76 -3.67
CA MET A 98 2.99 8.57 -3.37
C MET A 98 2.78 9.65 -4.43
N VAL A 99 1.52 9.93 -4.75
CA VAL A 99 1.12 10.97 -5.71
C VAL A 99 0.64 12.21 -4.98
N ASP A 100 1.11 13.38 -5.39
CA ASP A 100 0.72 14.65 -4.80
C ASP A 100 -0.79 14.87 -4.80
N LYS A 101 -1.32 15.37 -3.68
CA LYS A 101 -2.72 15.77 -3.48
C LYS A 101 -3.75 14.64 -3.48
N THR A 102 -3.44 13.48 -4.05
CA THR A 102 -4.37 12.34 -4.11
C THR A 102 -4.03 11.27 -3.08
N SER A 103 -2.75 11.00 -2.86
CA SER A 103 -2.28 9.97 -1.94
C SER A 103 -2.28 10.43 -0.50
N GLN A 104 -2.80 9.61 0.37
CA GLN A 104 -2.75 9.85 1.82
C GLN A 104 -2.50 8.53 2.55
N MET A 105 -1.63 8.59 3.55
CA MET A 105 -1.35 7.45 4.44
C MET A 105 -1.46 7.91 5.88
N PHE A 106 -2.36 7.32 6.65
CA PHE A 106 -2.48 7.57 8.09
C PHE A 106 -3.11 6.38 8.81
N ILE A 107 -2.70 6.15 10.04
CA ILE A 107 -3.26 5.09 10.90
C ILE A 107 -4.71 5.44 11.22
N THR A 108 -4.95 6.70 11.63
CA THR A 108 -6.28 7.25 11.89
C THR A 108 -6.42 8.58 11.16
N GLY A 109 -7.60 8.80 10.55
CA GLY A 109 -7.87 10.02 9.80
C GLY A 109 -8.08 11.26 10.69
N PRO A 110 -8.11 12.47 10.09
CA PRO A 110 -8.23 13.75 10.79
C PRO A 110 -9.41 13.83 11.76
N GLN A 111 -10.53 13.19 11.43
CA GLN A 111 -11.72 13.19 12.30
C GLN A 111 -11.47 12.48 13.64
N VAL A 112 -10.73 11.38 13.63
CA VAL A 112 -10.39 10.65 14.85
C VAL A 112 -9.44 11.48 15.71
N ILE A 113 -8.45 12.12 15.09
CA ILE A 113 -7.50 13.02 15.77
C ILE A 113 -8.26 14.17 16.43
N LYS A 114 -9.14 14.84 15.68
CA LYS A 114 -9.97 15.91 16.22
C LYS A 114 -10.79 15.47 17.44
N THR A 115 -11.35 14.25 17.40
CA THR A 115 -12.18 13.72 18.51
C THR A 115 -11.34 13.36 19.73
N VAL A 116 -10.13 12.83 19.54
CA VAL A 116 -9.32 12.31 20.65
C VAL A 116 -8.37 13.38 21.22
N THR A 117 -7.71 14.16 20.36
CA THR A 117 -6.70 15.15 20.79
C THR A 117 -7.19 16.60 20.72
N CYS A 118 -8.40 16.84 20.17
CA CYS A 118 -8.93 18.18 19.90
C CYS A 118 -8.08 19.02 18.92
N GLU A 119 -7.19 18.39 18.17
CA GLU A 119 -6.37 19.07 17.17
C GLU A 119 -7.04 19.07 15.80
N GLU A 120 -7.01 20.20 15.11
CA GLU A 120 -7.50 20.31 13.75
C GLU A 120 -6.33 20.19 12.76
N VAL A 121 -6.30 19.08 12.02
CA VAL A 121 -5.31 18.82 10.98
C VAL A 121 -5.99 18.49 9.65
N THR A 122 -5.40 18.92 8.55
CA THR A 122 -5.87 18.50 7.23
C THR A 122 -5.31 17.14 6.87
N ALA A 123 -6.01 16.37 6.04
CA ALA A 123 -5.54 15.07 5.57
C ALA A 123 -4.18 15.16 4.86
N GLU A 124 -3.96 16.22 4.09
CA GLU A 124 -2.69 16.47 3.39
C GLU A 124 -1.53 16.77 4.36
N ALA A 125 -1.78 17.56 5.39
CA ALA A 125 -0.77 17.86 6.41
C ALA A 125 -0.44 16.65 7.29
N LEU A 126 -1.45 15.81 7.57
CA LEU A 126 -1.31 14.62 8.40
C LEU A 126 -0.57 13.50 7.67
N GLY A 127 -0.97 13.18 6.44
CA GLY A 127 -0.50 11.99 5.75
C GLY A 127 -0.38 12.13 4.23
N GLY A 128 -0.27 13.36 3.71
CA GLY A 128 -0.08 13.58 2.28
C GLY A 128 1.32 13.19 1.78
N ALA A 129 1.48 13.11 0.48
CA ALA A 129 2.73 12.71 -0.16
C ALA A 129 3.94 13.53 0.29
N LYS A 130 3.77 14.86 0.46
CA LYS A 130 4.84 15.74 0.95
C LYS A 130 5.23 15.41 2.40
N ALA A 131 4.26 15.16 3.28
CA ALA A 131 4.53 14.84 4.67
C ALA A 131 5.34 13.54 4.79
N HIS A 132 4.96 12.51 4.05
CA HIS A 132 5.65 11.22 4.09
C HIS A 132 6.96 11.16 3.33
N ASN A 133 7.15 11.97 2.31
CA ASN A 133 8.41 12.00 1.58
C ASN A 133 9.46 12.90 2.25
N SER A 134 9.05 14.09 2.73
CA SER A 134 10.02 15.11 3.19
C SER A 134 10.17 15.19 4.71
N VAL A 135 9.22 14.66 5.50
CA VAL A 135 9.23 14.75 6.95
C VAL A 135 9.42 13.38 7.60
N SER A 136 8.52 12.42 7.35
CA SER A 136 8.62 11.09 7.98
C SER A 136 9.57 10.14 7.28
N GLY A 137 9.85 10.34 5.99
CA GLY A 137 10.70 9.45 5.19
C GLY A 137 10.05 8.12 4.81
N VAL A 138 8.76 7.92 5.11
CA VAL A 138 8.03 6.68 4.78
C VAL A 138 7.86 6.50 3.28
N ALA A 139 7.57 7.58 2.54
CA ALA A 139 7.47 7.52 1.09
C ALA A 139 8.85 7.75 0.45
N HIS A 140 9.34 6.76 -0.27
CA HIS A 140 10.63 6.85 -0.97
C HIS A 140 10.56 7.77 -2.19
N PHE A 141 9.45 7.74 -2.90
CA PHE A 141 9.23 8.51 -4.13
C PHE A 141 7.93 9.31 -4.08
N ARG A 142 7.98 10.51 -4.65
CA ARG A 142 6.85 11.42 -4.74
C ARG A 142 6.69 11.90 -6.17
N SER A 143 5.56 11.57 -6.80
CA SER A 143 5.23 11.90 -8.18
C SER A 143 4.12 12.97 -8.23
N LYS A 144 4.08 13.77 -9.29
CA LYS A 144 3.04 14.80 -9.45
C LYS A 144 1.72 14.22 -9.95
N THR A 145 1.78 13.12 -10.70
CA THR A 145 0.61 12.48 -11.31
C THR A 145 0.71 10.96 -11.20
N GLU A 146 -0.42 10.26 -11.30
CA GLU A 146 -0.45 8.79 -11.33
C GLU A 146 0.33 8.21 -12.52
N THR A 147 0.24 8.87 -13.69
CA THR A 147 0.97 8.45 -14.88
C THR A 147 2.48 8.52 -14.67
N GLU A 148 2.97 9.60 -14.04
CA GLU A 148 4.38 9.76 -13.66
C GLU A 148 4.79 8.68 -12.66
N CYS A 149 3.98 8.44 -11.64
CA CYS A 149 4.21 7.41 -10.63
C CYS A 149 4.38 6.01 -11.28
N ILE A 150 3.48 5.63 -12.18
CA ILE A 150 3.56 4.36 -12.90
C ILE A 150 4.82 4.28 -13.78
N ALA A 151 5.21 5.37 -14.42
CA ALA A 151 6.43 5.43 -15.23
C ALA A 151 7.68 5.27 -14.35
N GLU A 152 7.73 5.90 -13.19
CA GLU A 152 8.82 5.78 -12.23
C GLU A 152 8.92 4.36 -11.64
N ILE A 153 7.78 3.71 -11.34
CA ILE A 153 7.76 2.31 -10.89
C ILE A 153 8.34 1.39 -11.96
N ARG A 154 7.96 1.58 -13.24
CA ARG A 154 8.53 0.80 -14.35
C ARG A 154 10.03 1.03 -14.49
N ARG A 155 10.48 2.26 -14.31
CA ARG A 155 11.90 2.61 -14.31
C ARG A 155 12.63 1.94 -13.14
N LEU A 156 12.06 1.97 -11.92
CA LEU A 156 12.67 1.29 -10.77
C LEU A 156 12.81 -0.21 -11.03
N LEU A 157 11.76 -0.86 -11.55
CA LEU A 157 11.77 -2.29 -11.87
C LEU A 157 12.85 -2.67 -12.90
N SER A 158 13.28 -1.75 -13.77
CA SER A 158 14.37 -2.00 -14.71
C SER A 158 15.76 -2.06 -14.08
N PHE A 159 15.91 -1.64 -12.83
CA PHE A 159 17.14 -1.70 -12.05
C PHE A 159 17.17 -2.82 -11.02
N LEU A 160 16.01 -3.39 -10.71
CA LEU A 160 15.90 -4.43 -9.69
C LEU A 160 15.93 -5.82 -10.32
N PRO A 161 16.58 -6.80 -9.67
CA PRO A 161 16.43 -8.19 -10.05
C PRO A 161 14.97 -8.64 -9.84
N SER A 162 14.51 -9.63 -10.59
CA SER A 162 13.15 -10.17 -10.42
C SER A 162 12.98 -10.89 -9.08
N ASN A 163 14.05 -11.49 -8.57
CA ASN A 163 14.07 -12.18 -7.28
C ASN A 163 15.52 -12.37 -6.79
N ASN A 164 15.68 -12.84 -5.58
CA ASN A 164 16.97 -13.03 -4.92
C ASN A 164 17.84 -14.17 -5.49
N LYS A 165 17.35 -14.93 -6.46
CA LYS A 165 18.09 -16.00 -7.16
C LYS A 165 18.59 -15.56 -8.53
N GLU A 166 18.13 -14.41 -9.01
CA GLU A 166 18.61 -13.84 -10.27
C GLU A 166 20.05 -13.33 -10.07
N THR A 167 20.97 -13.90 -10.80
CA THR A 167 22.37 -13.42 -10.85
C THR A 167 22.45 -12.23 -11.80
N THR A 168 22.94 -11.11 -11.32
CA THR A 168 23.26 -9.92 -12.13
C THR A 168 24.46 -10.18 -13.04
#